data_ddb2634014a2a1404fc31d20885bf446
#
_entry.id   ddb2634014a2a1404fc31d20885bf446
#
_cell.length_a   1.000
_cell.length_b   1.000
_cell.length_c   1.000
_cell.angle_alpha   90.00
_cell.angle_beta   90.00
_cell.angle_gamma   90.00
#
_symmetry.space_group_name_H-M   'P 1'
#
loop_
_entity.id
_entity.type
_entity.pdbx_description
1 polymer ?
#
loop_
_entity_poly.entity_id
_entity_poly.type
_entity_poly.pdbx_seq_one_letter_code
_entity_poly.pdbx_strand_id
1 'polypeptide(L)'
;MRVFNSTIGKVKDGQMEAAVGVAGEAAKLVGRHGGDVRFFMAGAGAEINSTLFSIDYESPEALGRAFDALGEDAELQAFMARVNGPDSPTVLTAQAMGMELPLGRTAKAGKGGVLEVHTSRLNPDRMEEGLSQAAEVCEFVEANGAVNARLLQLTYAGLGSGLTVLTWEVENMQAHARLGTAWFTDAGLALQAKSMTANPASVQVSSELWNEIPL
;
A
#
# COMPACT_ATOMS: atom_id res chain seq x y z
N MET A 1 3.77 -13.01 9.57
CA MET A 1 4.15 -11.61 9.24
C MET A 1 4.11 -11.50 7.73
N ARG A 2 3.19 -10.69 7.21
CA ARG A 2 3.03 -10.50 5.76
C ARG A 2 4.16 -9.68 5.17
N VAL A 3 4.44 -9.91 3.90
CA VAL A 3 5.39 -9.13 3.10
C VAL A 3 4.65 -8.57 1.90
N PHE A 4 4.93 -7.35 1.54
CA PHE A 4 4.37 -6.77 0.33
C PHE A 4 5.48 -6.39 -0.65
N ASN A 5 5.12 -6.42 -1.92
CA ASN A 5 5.90 -5.85 -3.01
C ASN A 5 4.96 -4.94 -3.80
N SER A 6 5.34 -3.71 -4.02
CA SER A 6 4.53 -2.75 -4.76
C SER A 6 5.35 -2.04 -5.82
N THR A 7 4.69 -1.74 -6.93
CA THR A 7 5.27 -0.99 -8.04
C THR A 7 4.36 0.17 -8.37
N ILE A 8 4.92 1.36 -8.43
CA ILE A 8 4.23 2.56 -8.89
C ILE A 8 4.66 2.82 -10.33
N GLY A 9 3.67 3.01 -11.19
CA GLY A 9 3.86 3.36 -12.58
C GLY A 9 3.05 4.59 -12.96
N LYS A 10 3.49 5.29 -13.98
CA LYS A 10 2.76 6.38 -14.61
C LYS A 10 2.22 5.89 -15.95
N VAL A 11 0.90 5.97 -16.13
CA VAL A 11 0.24 5.60 -17.37
C VAL A 11 0.50 6.68 -18.41
N LYS A 12 0.89 6.28 -19.61
CA LYS A 12 1.03 7.18 -20.76
C LYS A 12 -0.36 7.69 -21.20
N ASP A 13 -0.41 8.89 -21.75
CA ASP A 13 -1.65 9.52 -22.17
C ASP A 13 -2.43 8.63 -23.15
N GLY A 14 -3.71 8.42 -22.87
CA GLY A 14 -4.61 7.59 -23.67
C GLY A 14 -4.38 6.07 -23.53
N GLN A 15 -3.47 5.60 -22.67
CA GLN A 15 -3.11 4.18 -22.58
C GLN A 15 -3.71 3.46 -21.33
N MET A 16 -4.72 4.04 -20.68
CA MET A 16 -5.29 3.47 -19.44
C MET A 16 -5.85 2.05 -19.65
N GLU A 17 -6.61 1.82 -20.69
CA GLU A 17 -7.17 0.50 -20.99
C GLU A 17 -6.07 -0.55 -21.21
N ALA A 18 -5.03 -0.19 -21.97
CA ALA A 18 -3.88 -1.06 -22.16
C ALA A 18 -3.12 -1.33 -20.86
N ALA A 19 -2.98 -0.32 -19.99
CA ALA A 19 -2.34 -0.46 -18.66
C ALA A 19 -3.13 -1.43 -17.75
N VAL A 20 -4.47 -1.34 -17.74
CA VAL A 20 -5.33 -2.28 -17.01
C VAL A 20 -5.19 -3.70 -17.57
N GLY A 21 -5.15 -3.87 -18.89
CA GLY A 21 -4.92 -5.16 -19.53
C GLY A 21 -3.58 -5.79 -19.14
N VAL A 22 -2.51 -4.97 -19.13
CA VAL A 22 -1.17 -5.41 -18.68
C VAL A 22 -1.19 -5.79 -17.19
N ALA A 23 -1.86 -5.01 -16.33
CA ALA A 23 -1.99 -5.32 -14.91
C ALA A 23 -2.76 -6.64 -14.69
N GLY A 24 -3.83 -6.89 -15.44
CA GLY A 24 -4.60 -8.14 -15.39
C GLY A 24 -3.78 -9.37 -15.81
N GLU A 25 -2.93 -9.25 -16.82
CA GLU A 25 -2.02 -10.30 -17.22
C GLU A 25 -0.94 -10.55 -16.14
N ALA A 26 -0.33 -9.48 -15.62
CA ALA A 26 0.61 -9.57 -14.50
C ALA A 26 0.00 -10.27 -13.29
N ALA A 27 -1.24 -9.90 -12.92
CA ALA A 27 -1.94 -10.51 -11.80
C ALA A 27 -2.14 -12.02 -11.95
N LYS A 28 -2.47 -12.49 -13.16
CA LYS A 28 -2.61 -13.92 -13.46
C LYS A 28 -1.28 -14.65 -13.33
N LEU A 29 -0.20 -14.07 -13.87
CA LEU A 29 1.13 -14.67 -13.82
C LEU A 29 1.66 -14.73 -12.38
N VAL A 30 1.63 -13.64 -11.65
CA VAL A 30 2.11 -13.56 -10.26
C VAL A 30 1.22 -14.36 -9.30
N GLY A 31 -0.10 -14.34 -9.51
CA GLY A 31 -1.06 -15.06 -8.67
C GLY A 31 -0.87 -16.58 -8.69
N ARG A 32 -0.33 -17.16 -9.78
CA ARG A 32 0.03 -18.60 -9.85
C ARG A 32 1.10 -18.97 -8.81
N HIS A 33 1.89 -17.99 -8.37
CA HIS A 33 2.97 -18.17 -7.41
C HIS A 33 2.62 -17.65 -6.00
N GLY A 34 1.31 -17.52 -5.71
CA GLY A 34 0.80 -17.27 -4.36
C GLY A 34 0.77 -15.81 -3.92
N GLY A 35 0.98 -14.86 -4.83
CA GLY A 35 0.78 -13.44 -4.55
C GLY A 35 -0.70 -13.05 -4.60
N ASP A 36 -1.19 -12.33 -3.59
CA ASP A 36 -2.49 -11.63 -3.64
C ASP A 36 -2.29 -10.28 -4.31
N VAL A 37 -2.73 -10.18 -5.56
CA VAL A 37 -2.45 -9.04 -6.44
C VAL A 37 -3.62 -8.08 -6.47
N ARG A 38 -3.31 -6.79 -6.36
CA ARG A 38 -4.29 -5.70 -6.49
C ARG A 38 -3.72 -4.55 -7.32
N PHE A 39 -4.61 -3.87 -8.02
CA PHE A 39 -4.25 -2.75 -8.88
C PHE A 39 -5.11 -1.53 -8.56
N PHE A 40 -4.45 -0.39 -8.40
CA PHE A 40 -5.10 0.85 -8.00
C PHE A 40 -4.69 1.99 -8.93
N MET A 41 -5.57 2.98 -9.04
CA MET A 41 -5.31 4.27 -9.67
C MET A 41 -5.30 5.38 -8.64
N ALA A 42 -4.41 6.34 -8.79
CA ALA A 42 -4.32 7.50 -7.92
C ALA A 42 -5.65 8.28 -7.87
N GLY A 43 -6.14 8.52 -6.65
CA GLY A 43 -7.29 9.36 -6.37
C GLY A 43 -6.88 10.76 -5.95
N ALA A 44 -6.06 10.87 -4.89
CA ALA A 44 -5.55 12.14 -4.39
C ALA A 44 -4.19 11.94 -3.71
N GLY A 45 -3.39 13.00 -3.61
CA GLY A 45 -2.08 12.99 -2.92
C GLY A 45 -0.95 12.36 -3.73
N ALA A 46 -1.23 11.43 -4.62
CA ALA A 46 -0.28 10.87 -5.57
C ALA A 46 -0.27 11.67 -6.90
N GLU A 47 0.75 11.45 -7.71
CA GLU A 47 0.85 12.09 -9.03
C GLU A 47 -0.29 11.61 -9.94
N ILE A 48 -0.86 12.54 -10.72
CA ILE A 48 -1.95 12.25 -11.68
C ILE A 48 -1.48 11.17 -12.68
N ASN A 49 -2.40 10.25 -13.05
CA ASN A 49 -2.16 9.08 -13.89
C ASN A 49 -1.20 8.04 -13.28
N SER A 50 -0.90 8.14 -11.99
CA SER A 50 -0.15 7.08 -11.30
C SER A 50 -1.03 5.88 -11.01
N THR A 51 -0.42 4.72 -11.09
CA THR A 51 -1.00 3.43 -10.73
C THR A 51 -0.13 2.73 -9.69
N LEU A 52 -0.76 1.99 -8.82
CA LEU A 52 -0.10 1.15 -7.80
C LEU A 52 -0.48 -0.30 -8.05
N PHE A 53 0.50 -1.12 -8.38
CA PHE A 53 0.38 -2.57 -8.45
C PHE A 53 0.96 -3.15 -7.16
N SER A 54 0.11 -3.73 -6.33
CA SER A 54 0.49 -4.26 -5.01
C SER A 54 0.32 -5.77 -4.98
N ILE A 55 1.28 -6.43 -4.37
CA ILE A 55 1.30 -7.88 -4.19
C ILE A 55 1.57 -8.15 -2.71
N ASP A 56 0.65 -8.81 -2.04
CA ASP A 56 0.81 -9.28 -0.66
C ASP A 56 1.17 -10.78 -0.67
N TYR A 57 2.15 -11.15 0.16
CA TYR A 57 2.52 -12.54 0.45
C TYR A 57 2.33 -12.83 1.93
N GLU A 58 1.95 -14.06 2.25
CA GLU A 58 1.66 -14.47 3.63
C GLU A 58 2.88 -14.43 4.55
N SER A 59 4.08 -14.61 4.00
CA SER A 59 5.34 -14.61 4.77
C SER A 59 6.54 -14.31 3.88
N PRO A 60 7.71 -13.97 4.49
CA PRO A 60 8.97 -13.83 3.75
C PRO A 60 9.36 -15.10 2.98
N GLU A 61 9.06 -16.27 3.53
CA GLU A 61 9.35 -17.55 2.87
C GLU A 61 8.43 -17.78 1.65
N ALA A 62 7.16 -17.34 1.73
CA ALA A 62 6.25 -17.37 0.59
C ALA A 62 6.73 -16.43 -0.54
N LEU A 63 7.18 -15.23 -0.18
CA LEU A 63 7.81 -14.31 -1.12
C LEU A 63 9.05 -14.92 -1.77
N GLY A 64 9.96 -15.50 -0.98
CA GLY A 64 11.19 -16.15 -1.50
C GLY A 64 10.86 -17.24 -2.51
N ARG A 65 9.96 -18.17 -2.17
CA ARG A 65 9.51 -19.20 -3.11
C ARG A 65 8.88 -18.63 -4.39
N ALA A 66 8.09 -17.57 -4.25
CA ALA A 66 7.50 -16.91 -5.41
C ALA A 66 8.57 -16.31 -6.32
N PHE A 67 9.59 -15.63 -5.77
CA PHE A 67 10.68 -15.06 -6.56
C PHE A 67 11.49 -16.13 -7.29
N ASP A 68 11.82 -17.24 -6.62
CA ASP A 68 12.53 -18.36 -7.26
C ASP A 68 11.71 -18.91 -8.43
N ALA A 69 10.41 -19.18 -8.22
CA ALA A 69 9.52 -19.69 -9.25
C ALA A 69 9.29 -18.69 -10.40
N LEU A 70 9.16 -17.40 -10.09
CA LEU A 70 9.04 -16.34 -11.11
C LEU A 70 10.31 -16.23 -11.97
N GLY A 71 11.49 -16.47 -11.38
CA GLY A 71 12.76 -16.49 -12.11
C GLY A 71 12.85 -17.63 -13.15
N GLU A 72 12.11 -18.72 -12.96
CA GLU A 72 12.07 -19.88 -13.85
C GLU A 72 10.87 -19.86 -14.83
N ASP A 73 9.89 -19.00 -14.60
CA ASP A 73 8.68 -18.87 -15.43
C ASP A 73 8.97 -18.14 -16.75
N ALA A 74 9.11 -18.88 -17.84
CA ALA A 74 9.39 -18.35 -19.17
C ALA A 74 8.29 -17.41 -19.68
N GLU A 75 7.01 -17.62 -19.31
CA GLU A 75 5.89 -16.77 -19.69
C GLU A 75 6.01 -15.41 -18.99
N LEU A 76 6.36 -15.42 -17.68
CA LEU A 76 6.61 -14.18 -16.96
C LEU A 76 7.83 -13.44 -17.51
N GLN A 77 8.92 -14.13 -17.83
CA GLN A 77 10.10 -13.50 -18.41
C GLN A 77 9.78 -12.80 -19.75
N ALA A 78 9.00 -13.46 -20.62
CA ALA A 78 8.54 -12.86 -21.86
C ALA A 78 7.62 -11.66 -21.62
N PHE A 79 6.72 -11.76 -20.65
CA PHE A 79 5.88 -10.64 -20.19
C PHE A 79 6.74 -9.46 -19.72
N MET A 80 7.69 -9.70 -18.82
CA MET A 80 8.58 -8.65 -18.29
C MET A 80 9.41 -7.97 -19.37
N ALA A 81 9.90 -8.72 -20.36
CA ALA A 81 10.61 -8.16 -21.51
C ALA A 81 9.71 -7.20 -22.31
N ARG A 82 8.44 -7.55 -22.49
CA ARG A 82 7.46 -6.73 -23.20
C ARG A 82 7.09 -5.46 -22.41
N VAL A 83 6.78 -5.58 -21.11
CA VAL A 83 6.32 -4.44 -20.30
C VAL A 83 7.44 -3.46 -19.94
N ASN A 84 8.70 -3.89 -20.02
CA ASN A 84 9.85 -3.02 -19.88
C ASN A 84 10.33 -2.46 -21.23
N GLY A 85 9.67 -2.82 -22.33
CA GLY A 85 9.96 -2.32 -23.68
C GLY A 85 9.41 -0.91 -23.92
N PRO A 86 9.79 -0.29 -25.05
CA PRO A 86 9.37 1.08 -25.40
C PRO A 86 7.87 1.23 -25.59
N ASP A 87 7.19 0.16 -25.97
CA ASP A 87 5.75 0.13 -26.24
C ASP A 87 4.90 -0.13 -24.98
N SER A 88 5.53 -0.23 -23.81
CA SER A 88 4.80 -0.35 -22.54
C SER A 88 3.81 0.80 -22.35
N PRO A 89 2.56 0.55 -21.94
CA PRO A 89 1.59 1.60 -21.67
C PRO A 89 1.90 2.39 -20.39
N THR A 90 2.83 1.90 -19.57
CA THR A 90 3.24 2.52 -18.30
C THR A 90 4.74 2.75 -18.27
N VAL A 91 5.15 3.77 -17.52
CA VAL A 91 6.54 4.00 -17.13
C VAL A 91 6.64 3.69 -15.63
N LEU A 92 7.46 2.72 -15.25
CA LEU A 92 7.68 2.41 -13.84
C LEU A 92 8.50 3.54 -13.20
N THR A 93 7.99 4.08 -12.08
CA THR A 93 8.59 5.24 -11.40
C THR A 93 9.17 4.90 -10.04
N ALA A 94 8.59 3.91 -9.35
CA ALA A 94 9.09 3.45 -8.07
C ALA A 94 8.74 1.97 -7.85
N GLN A 95 9.54 1.33 -7.04
CA GLN A 95 9.28 0.00 -6.50
C GLN A 95 9.59 0.00 -5.01
N ALA A 96 8.76 -0.65 -4.22
CA ALA A 96 8.97 -0.80 -2.80
C ALA A 96 8.65 -2.22 -2.36
N MET A 97 9.45 -2.72 -1.43
CA MET A 97 9.19 -3.96 -0.72
C MET A 97 9.29 -3.70 0.77
N GLY A 98 8.46 -4.34 1.54
CA GLY A 98 8.47 -4.18 2.98
C GLY A 98 7.72 -5.28 3.71
N MET A 99 7.66 -5.12 5.02
CA MET A 99 7.07 -6.09 5.92
C MET A 99 6.04 -5.43 6.83
N GLU A 100 5.00 -6.18 7.19
CA GLU A 100 4.05 -5.76 8.19
C GLU A 100 4.71 -5.75 9.57
N LEU A 101 4.59 -4.63 10.28
CA LEU A 101 5.06 -4.50 11.66
C LEU A 101 3.99 -5.04 12.64
N PRO A 102 4.40 -5.80 13.65
CA PRO A 102 3.47 -6.30 14.65
C PRO A 102 2.99 -5.15 15.56
N LEU A 103 1.69 -4.90 15.56
CA LEU A 103 1.05 -3.89 16.43
C LEU A 103 0.37 -4.50 17.67
N GLY A 104 0.62 -5.78 17.97
CA GLY A 104 -0.04 -6.48 19.08
C GLY A 104 -1.55 -6.71 18.87
N ARG A 105 -2.05 -6.50 17.65
CA ARG A 105 -3.45 -6.65 17.26
C ARG A 105 -3.60 -7.43 15.95
N THR A 106 -4.78 -7.92 15.69
CA THR A 106 -5.15 -8.49 14.39
C THR A 106 -5.98 -7.48 13.61
N ALA A 107 -5.57 -7.19 12.38
CA ALA A 107 -6.34 -6.32 11.51
C ALA A 107 -7.71 -6.94 11.20
N LYS A 108 -8.75 -6.11 11.14
CA LYS A 108 -10.08 -6.52 10.71
C LYS A 108 -10.02 -7.03 9.27
N ALA A 109 -10.39 -8.28 9.05
CA ALA A 109 -10.37 -8.89 7.74
C ALA A 109 -11.33 -8.18 6.77
N GLY A 110 -10.93 -8.08 5.52
CA GLY A 110 -11.74 -7.50 4.45
C GLY A 110 -10.89 -6.89 3.35
N LYS A 111 -11.55 -6.49 2.28
CA LYS A 111 -11.01 -5.69 1.18
C LYS A 111 -11.96 -4.53 0.92
N GLY A 112 -11.42 -3.36 0.64
CA GLY A 112 -12.17 -2.17 0.27
C GLY A 112 -11.80 -1.71 -1.14
N GLY A 113 -12.68 -0.94 -1.77
CA GLY A 113 -12.44 -0.36 -3.10
C GLY A 113 -11.55 0.90 -3.08
N VAL A 114 -11.25 1.42 -1.88
CA VAL A 114 -10.40 2.60 -1.70
C VAL A 114 -9.34 2.29 -0.64
N LEU A 115 -8.07 2.49 -1.00
CA LEU A 115 -6.92 2.31 -0.14
C LEU A 115 -6.38 3.69 0.27
N GLU A 116 -6.24 3.92 1.57
CA GLU A 116 -5.54 5.06 2.14
C GLU A 116 -4.12 4.66 2.56
N VAL A 117 -3.15 5.50 2.21
CA VAL A 117 -1.72 5.27 2.43
C VAL A 117 -1.12 6.49 3.11
N HIS A 118 -0.58 6.33 4.29
CA HIS A 118 0.07 7.39 5.07
C HIS A 118 1.52 7.02 5.34
N THR A 119 2.43 7.63 4.62
CA THR A 119 3.87 7.39 4.79
C THR A 119 4.40 8.31 5.90
N SER A 120 5.15 7.74 6.82
CA SER A 120 5.71 8.44 7.96
C SER A 120 7.15 8.00 8.25
N ARG A 121 7.87 8.86 8.94
CA ARG A 121 9.16 8.54 9.56
C ARG A 121 8.93 8.40 11.06
N LEU A 122 9.18 7.20 11.60
CA LEU A 122 9.18 7.00 13.04
C LEU A 122 10.43 7.66 13.66
N ASN A 123 10.25 8.24 14.84
CA ASN A 123 11.36 8.74 15.64
C ASN A 123 12.03 7.54 16.36
N PRO A 124 13.32 7.25 16.09
CA PRO A 124 13.99 6.09 16.68
C PRO A 124 13.98 6.10 18.22
N ASP A 125 14.05 7.28 18.83
CA ASP A 125 14.05 7.43 20.29
C ASP A 125 12.66 7.23 20.92
N ARG A 126 11.60 7.15 20.10
CA ARG A 126 10.20 7.00 20.52
C ARG A 126 9.48 5.89 19.74
N MET A 127 10.22 4.87 19.34
CA MET A 127 9.71 3.79 18.48
C MET A 127 8.48 3.09 19.08
N GLU A 128 8.55 2.69 20.36
CA GLU A 128 7.45 2.00 21.05
C GLU A 128 6.18 2.85 21.09
N GLU A 129 6.33 4.14 21.35
CA GLU A 129 5.21 5.07 21.34
C GLU A 129 4.63 5.24 19.94
N GLY A 130 5.47 5.32 18.90
CA GLY A 130 5.03 5.39 17.51
C GLY A 130 4.25 4.17 17.09
N LEU A 131 4.69 2.97 17.49
CA LEU A 131 3.96 1.73 17.24
C LEU A 131 2.62 1.68 17.99
N SER A 132 2.60 2.14 19.26
CA SER A 132 1.36 2.24 20.05
C SER A 132 0.37 3.21 19.42
N GLN A 133 0.81 4.37 18.98
CA GLN A 133 -0.05 5.34 18.29
C GLN A 133 -0.59 4.79 16.96
N ALA A 134 0.23 4.05 16.20
CA ALA A 134 -0.22 3.40 14.98
C ALA A 134 -1.30 2.34 15.25
N ALA A 135 -1.15 1.56 16.34
CA ALA A 135 -2.17 0.59 16.75
C ALA A 135 -3.50 1.28 17.09
N GLU A 136 -3.46 2.38 17.87
CA GLU A 136 -4.66 3.16 18.22
C GLU A 136 -5.34 3.74 16.97
N VAL A 137 -4.57 4.24 15.99
CA VAL A 137 -5.11 4.73 14.73
C VAL A 137 -5.78 3.59 13.96
N CYS A 138 -5.15 2.41 13.86
CA CYS A 138 -5.74 1.24 13.23
C CYS A 138 -7.09 0.86 13.88
N GLU A 139 -7.15 0.83 15.22
CA GLU A 139 -8.38 0.53 15.95
C GLU A 139 -9.47 1.58 15.68
N PHE A 140 -9.10 2.84 15.70
CA PHE A 140 -10.02 3.95 15.42
C PHE A 140 -10.62 3.86 14.02
N VAL A 141 -9.80 3.67 12.99
CA VAL A 141 -10.32 3.62 11.61
C VAL A 141 -11.18 2.37 11.38
N GLU A 142 -10.81 1.22 11.97
CA GLU A 142 -11.63 0.00 11.87
C GLU A 142 -12.95 0.06 12.63
N ALA A 143 -12.98 0.77 13.76
CA ALA A 143 -14.22 1.07 14.49
C ALA A 143 -15.15 1.99 13.67
N ASN A 144 -14.59 2.79 12.76
CA ASN A 144 -15.31 3.70 11.88
C ASN A 144 -15.50 3.16 10.44
N GLY A 145 -15.39 1.84 10.26
CA GLY A 145 -15.79 1.16 9.03
C GLY A 145 -14.65 0.81 8.07
N ALA A 146 -13.42 1.12 8.40
CA ALA A 146 -12.27 0.63 7.65
C ALA A 146 -12.03 -0.87 7.91
N VAL A 147 -11.24 -1.49 7.03
CA VAL A 147 -10.75 -2.86 7.14
C VAL A 147 -9.26 -2.90 6.79
N ASN A 148 -8.61 -3.99 7.13
CA ASN A 148 -7.22 -4.25 6.75
C ASN A 148 -6.24 -3.14 7.17
N ALA A 149 -6.48 -2.50 8.34
CA ALA A 149 -5.62 -1.46 8.85
C ALA A 149 -4.29 -2.04 9.34
N ARG A 150 -3.17 -1.64 8.72
CA ARG A 150 -1.84 -2.23 8.93
C ARG A 150 -0.76 -1.15 8.95
N LEU A 151 0.30 -1.41 9.70
CA LEU A 151 1.54 -0.66 9.61
C LEU A 151 2.60 -1.52 8.91
N LEU A 152 3.18 -0.97 7.87
CA LEU A 152 4.20 -1.61 7.05
C LEU A 152 5.52 -0.86 7.23
N GLN A 153 6.66 -1.56 7.18
CA GLN A 153 7.97 -0.94 7.10
C GLN A 153 8.56 -1.17 5.71
N LEU A 154 8.97 -0.11 5.06
CA LEU A 154 9.68 -0.17 3.79
C LEU A 154 11.12 -0.63 4.02
N THR A 155 11.49 -1.79 3.48
CA THR A 155 12.86 -2.34 3.59
C THR A 155 13.70 -2.04 2.36
N TYR A 156 13.11 -2.15 1.17
CA TYR A 156 13.73 -1.85 -0.10
C TYR A 156 12.84 -0.88 -0.88
N ALA A 157 13.13 0.39 -0.79
CA ALA A 157 12.32 1.46 -1.41
C ALA A 157 13.19 2.66 -1.82
N GLY A 158 14.46 2.45 -2.13
CA GLY A 158 15.38 3.54 -2.45
C GLY A 158 15.46 4.54 -1.31
N LEU A 159 15.18 5.82 -1.60
CA LEU A 159 15.16 6.90 -0.59
C LEU A 159 14.05 6.75 0.46
N GLY A 160 13.04 5.93 0.19
CA GLY A 160 11.96 5.61 1.12
C GLY A 160 12.29 4.49 2.11
N SER A 161 13.44 3.80 1.98
CA SER A 161 13.80 2.71 2.90
C SER A 161 13.89 3.20 4.34
N GLY A 162 13.32 2.42 5.26
CA GLY A 162 13.22 2.76 6.68
C GLY A 162 11.99 3.63 7.04
N LEU A 163 11.23 4.14 6.07
CA LEU A 163 9.93 4.75 6.33
C LEU A 163 8.91 3.68 6.72
N THR A 164 7.89 4.11 7.42
CA THR A 164 6.70 3.30 7.70
C THR A 164 5.51 3.77 6.88
N VAL A 165 4.64 2.84 6.55
CA VAL A 165 3.42 3.11 5.80
C VAL A 165 2.24 2.55 6.58
N LEU A 166 1.41 3.42 7.10
CA LEU A 166 0.13 3.08 7.71
C LEU A 166 -0.92 3.03 6.62
N THR A 167 -1.61 1.91 6.48
CA THR A 167 -2.63 1.72 5.44
C THR A 167 -3.91 1.19 6.04
N TRP A 168 -5.03 1.56 5.43
CA TRP A 168 -6.33 0.93 5.64
C TRP A 168 -7.16 1.03 4.37
N GLU A 169 -8.24 0.25 4.35
CA GLU A 169 -9.13 0.21 3.22
C GLU A 169 -10.56 0.56 3.65
N VAL A 170 -11.28 1.25 2.78
CA VAL A 170 -12.70 1.52 2.96
C VAL A 170 -13.46 1.07 1.71
N GLU A 171 -14.73 0.74 1.89
CA GLU A 171 -15.57 0.18 0.83
C GLU A 171 -15.58 1.02 -0.44
N ASN A 172 -15.74 2.35 -0.28
CA ASN A 172 -15.88 3.32 -1.38
C ASN A 172 -15.63 4.75 -0.87
N MET A 173 -15.69 5.73 -1.77
CA MET A 173 -15.50 7.15 -1.43
C MET A 173 -16.52 7.71 -0.43
N GLN A 174 -17.73 7.16 -0.34
CA GLN A 174 -18.69 7.57 0.70
C GLN A 174 -18.25 7.07 2.08
N ALA A 175 -17.72 5.86 2.15
CA ALA A 175 -17.13 5.32 3.38
C ALA A 175 -15.89 6.12 3.80
N HIS A 176 -15.03 6.52 2.85
CA HIS A 176 -13.92 7.43 3.09
C HIS A 176 -14.38 8.76 3.68
N ALA A 177 -15.41 9.39 3.09
CA ALA A 177 -15.96 10.65 3.61
C ALA A 177 -16.53 10.52 5.04
N ARG A 178 -17.21 9.39 5.35
CA ARG A 178 -17.69 9.12 6.71
C ARG A 178 -16.53 8.97 7.70
N LEU A 179 -15.49 8.23 7.33
CA LEU A 179 -14.27 8.11 8.14
C LEU A 179 -13.59 9.48 8.32
N GLY A 180 -13.52 10.29 7.26
CA GLY A 180 -13.03 11.66 7.33
C GLY A 180 -13.80 12.51 8.37
N THR A 181 -15.12 12.34 8.45
CA THR A 181 -15.94 13.03 9.48
C THR A 181 -15.62 12.53 10.89
N ALA A 182 -15.34 11.24 11.07
CA ALA A 182 -15.01 10.67 12.37
C ALA A 182 -13.71 11.27 12.96
N TRP A 183 -12.76 11.71 12.14
CA TRP A 183 -11.54 12.39 12.59
C TRP A 183 -11.80 13.73 13.30
N PHE A 184 -12.97 14.35 13.13
CA PHE A 184 -13.37 15.58 13.82
C PHE A 184 -14.21 15.33 15.08
N THR A 185 -14.36 14.09 15.53
CA THR A 185 -14.89 13.76 16.86
C THR A 185 -13.82 13.95 17.94
N ASP A 186 -14.23 13.98 19.21
CA ASP A 186 -13.31 14.12 20.34
C ASP A 186 -12.22 13.02 20.32
N ALA A 187 -12.59 11.79 19.98
CA ALA A 187 -11.65 10.67 19.85
C ALA A 187 -10.65 10.88 18.71
N GLY A 188 -11.13 11.29 17.53
CA GLY A 188 -10.26 11.58 16.39
C GLY A 188 -9.34 12.75 16.65
N LEU A 189 -9.83 13.83 17.22
CA LEU A 189 -9.02 15.00 17.60
C LEU A 189 -7.97 14.66 18.66
N ALA A 190 -8.29 13.78 19.62
CA ALA A 190 -7.33 13.31 20.61
C ALA A 190 -6.17 12.52 19.98
N LEU A 191 -6.46 11.69 18.97
CA LEU A 191 -5.41 10.98 18.22
C LEU A 191 -4.53 11.96 17.41
N GLN A 192 -5.14 12.91 16.72
CA GLN A 192 -4.40 13.93 15.96
C GLN A 192 -3.49 14.78 16.88
N ALA A 193 -3.96 15.15 18.06
CA ALA A 193 -3.17 15.92 19.01
C ALA A 193 -1.87 15.24 19.43
N LYS A 194 -1.83 13.89 19.45
CA LYS A 194 -0.60 13.13 19.77
C LYS A 194 0.50 13.35 18.73
N SER A 195 0.16 13.58 17.46
CA SER A 195 1.12 13.87 16.40
C SER A 195 1.54 15.33 16.32
N MET A 196 0.78 16.24 16.93
CA MET A 196 1.00 17.70 16.90
C MET A 196 1.86 18.20 18.06
N THR A 197 2.81 17.41 18.51
CA THR A 197 3.73 17.79 19.61
C THR A 197 5.03 18.36 19.06
N ALA A 198 5.81 19.05 19.88
CA ALA A 198 7.12 19.58 19.50
C ALA A 198 8.15 18.46 19.14
N ASN A 199 7.95 17.25 19.67
CA ASN A 199 8.77 16.07 19.37
C ASN A 199 7.85 14.87 19.15
N PRO A 200 7.20 14.74 17.97
CA PRO A 200 6.27 13.67 17.71
C PRO A 200 6.97 12.30 17.62
N ALA A 201 6.25 11.21 17.94
CA ALA A 201 6.74 9.86 17.80
C ALA A 201 6.84 9.44 16.31
N SER A 202 6.06 10.08 15.43
CA SER A 202 6.17 9.93 13.99
C SER A 202 5.94 11.27 13.28
N VAL A 203 6.60 11.45 12.12
CA VAL A 203 6.40 12.61 11.25
C VAL A 203 5.84 12.13 9.92
N GLN A 204 4.66 12.60 9.57
CA GLN A 204 4.04 12.27 8.28
C GLN A 204 4.83 12.89 7.11
N VAL A 205 5.10 12.08 6.10
CA VAL A 205 5.83 12.43 4.87
C VAL A 205 4.85 12.66 3.72
N SER A 206 3.91 11.73 3.54
CA SER A 206 2.86 11.83 2.51
C SER A 206 1.55 11.19 2.98
N SER A 207 0.48 11.55 2.29
CA SER A 207 -0.83 10.94 2.43
C SER A 207 -1.44 10.80 1.04
N GLU A 208 -1.89 9.61 0.71
CA GLU A 208 -2.34 9.27 -0.63
C GLU A 208 -3.63 8.46 -0.57
N LEU A 209 -4.46 8.65 -1.57
CA LEU A 209 -5.72 7.93 -1.78
C LEU A 209 -5.66 7.22 -3.12
N TRP A 210 -5.99 5.94 -3.13
CA TRP A 210 -5.94 5.07 -4.27
C TRP A 210 -7.27 4.35 -4.47
N ASN A 211 -7.79 4.35 -5.69
CA ASN A 211 -9.03 3.66 -6.05
C ASN A 211 -8.70 2.33 -6.72
N GLU A 212 -9.25 1.23 -6.22
CA GLU A 212 -9.04 -0.09 -6.82
C GLU A 212 -9.70 -0.18 -8.19
N ILE A 213 -8.96 -0.74 -9.13
CA ILE A 213 -9.46 -1.13 -10.44
C ILE A 213 -9.52 -2.65 -10.47
N PRO A 214 -10.71 -3.26 -10.61
CA PRO A 214 -10.86 -4.71 -10.74
C PRO A 214 -10.06 -5.24 -11.94
N LEU A 215 -9.33 -6.34 -11.75
CA LEU A 215 -8.53 -7.03 -12.76
C LEU A 215 -9.22 -8.27 -13.29
#